data_fd9a2630531268334b9c1dc033defd44
#
_entry.id   fd9a2630531268334b9c1dc033defd44
#
_cell.length_a   1.000
_cell.length_b   1.000
_cell.length_c   1.000
_cell.angle_alpha   90.00
_cell.angle_beta   90.00
_cell.angle_gamma   90.00
#
_symmetry.space_group_name_H-M   'P 1'
#
loop_
_entity.id
_entity.type
_entity.pdbx_description
1 polymer ?
#
loop_
_entity_poly.entity_id
_entity_poly.type
_entity_poly.pdbx_seq_one_letter_code
_entity_poly.pdbx_strand_id
1 'polypeptide(L)'
;MVGMKTVKESMVDQILFFMQKLNKKEKCNVCVNCQNNLKCNEIKNENDDMLHTIITGPPGVGKTELGKILGKVYKAMGILSKGHVMIAKRPDLIAKYLGQTAPKTQAFIDKCKGGVMFIDEAYSLGNPEGRDSFAKECLDTINLNLTEKRDFLCIIAGYEDSLESSFFSFNEGLKRRFSFKYVMDKYTGLELMEIFLIKIKKEDWSFVGEKDDLEKFFRKNEEAFPRFGGDVETLFLKVKIQHSRRVMFKDEELRKKITMDDVKKGFDKFHSHRKTKDELPEKIMTMYT
;
A
#
# COMPACT_ATOMS: atom_id res chain seq x y z
N MET A 1 -1.74 4.30 -11.88
CA MET A 1 -0.53 3.61 -11.39
C MET A 1 0.46 3.48 -12.54
N VAL A 2 1.70 3.86 -12.30
CA VAL A 2 2.81 3.67 -13.26
C VAL A 2 3.36 2.26 -13.06
N GLY A 3 3.87 1.63 -14.13
CA GLY A 3 4.44 0.29 -14.07
C GLY A 3 3.49 -0.79 -13.56
N MET A 4 4.03 -1.70 -12.75
CA MET A 4 3.26 -2.74 -12.03
C MET A 4 2.44 -3.63 -12.98
N LYS A 5 3.06 -4.13 -14.06
CA LYS A 5 2.35 -4.89 -15.09
C LYS A 5 1.70 -6.15 -14.51
N THR A 6 2.45 -6.94 -13.76
CA THR A 6 1.99 -8.18 -13.11
C THR A 6 0.82 -7.93 -12.15
N VAL A 7 0.93 -6.87 -11.33
CA VAL A 7 -0.15 -6.47 -10.39
C VAL A 7 -1.41 -6.06 -11.16
N LYS A 8 -1.26 -5.29 -12.25
CA LYS A 8 -2.39 -4.86 -13.09
C LYS A 8 -3.08 -6.04 -13.76
N GLU A 9 -2.32 -6.99 -14.30
CA GLU A 9 -2.85 -8.22 -14.92
C GLU A 9 -3.64 -9.03 -13.90
N SER A 10 -3.06 -9.31 -12.72
CA SER A 10 -3.76 -10.03 -11.65
C SER A 10 -5.02 -9.31 -11.16
N MET A 11 -5.01 -7.97 -11.12
CA MET A 11 -6.21 -7.19 -10.79
C MET A 11 -7.29 -7.30 -11.87
N VAL A 12 -6.91 -7.30 -13.15
CA VAL A 12 -7.85 -7.47 -14.27
C VAL A 12 -8.51 -8.84 -14.20
N ASP A 13 -7.74 -9.90 -13.99
CA ASP A 13 -8.26 -11.26 -13.86
C ASP A 13 -9.27 -11.36 -12.69
N GLN A 14 -8.94 -10.76 -11.57
CA GLN A 14 -9.81 -10.70 -10.41
C GLN A 14 -11.11 -9.91 -10.70
N ILE A 15 -11.00 -8.76 -11.37
CA ILE A 15 -12.17 -7.96 -11.78
C ILE A 15 -13.07 -8.78 -12.72
N LEU A 16 -12.49 -9.47 -13.71
CA LEU A 16 -13.25 -10.30 -14.67
C LEU A 16 -13.97 -11.43 -13.96
N PHE A 17 -13.32 -12.10 -13.00
CA PHE A 17 -13.93 -13.15 -12.17
C PHE A 17 -15.18 -12.65 -11.44
N PHE A 18 -15.10 -11.48 -10.79
CA PHE A 18 -16.24 -10.90 -10.08
C PHE A 18 -17.31 -10.32 -10.99
N MET A 19 -16.93 -9.72 -12.12
CA MET A 19 -17.90 -9.22 -13.11
C MET A 19 -18.75 -10.33 -13.72
N GLN A 20 -18.17 -11.50 -13.93
CA GLN A 20 -18.90 -12.69 -14.39
C GLN A 20 -19.75 -13.34 -13.31
N LYS A 21 -19.70 -12.82 -12.06
CA LYS A 21 -20.42 -13.34 -10.89
C LYS A 21 -20.12 -14.82 -10.60
N LEU A 22 -18.94 -15.31 -10.99
CA LEU A 22 -18.51 -16.69 -10.76
C LEU A 22 -18.35 -17.04 -9.28
N ASN A 23 -18.24 -16.01 -8.44
CA ASN A 23 -18.23 -16.11 -6.98
C ASN A 23 -19.62 -16.31 -6.36
N LYS A 24 -20.70 -16.22 -7.15
CA LYS A 24 -22.06 -16.42 -6.65
C LYS A 24 -22.50 -17.85 -6.88
N LYS A 25 -22.97 -18.52 -5.85
CA LYS A 25 -23.64 -19.80 -6.00
C LYS A 25 -24.92 -19.58 -6.82
N GLU A 26 -25.14 -20.39 -7.84
CA GLU A 26 -26.40 -20.41 -8.57
C GLU A 26 -27.54 -20.76 -7.60
N LYS A 27 -28.74 -20.28 -7.92
CA LYS A 27 -29.93 -20.58 -7.11
C LYS A 27 -30.00 -22.08 -6.90
N CYS A 28 -30.17 -22.49 -5.66
CA CYS A 28 -30.32 -23.89 -5.30
C CYS A 28 -31.55 -24.48 -6.02
N ASN A 29 -31.35 -25.32 -7.03
CA ASN A 29 -32.40 -26.03 -7.71
C ASN A 29 -32.75 -27.36 -7.03
N VAL A 30 -32.12 -27.69 -5.90
CA VAL A 30 -32.14 -29.03 -5.29
C VAL A 30 -32.79 -29.05 -3.91
N CYS A 31 -32.91 -27.91 -3.20
CA CYS A 31 -33.53 -27.94 -1.87
C CYS A 31 -35.08 -27.98 -1.95
N VAL A 32 -35.70 -28.70 -1.03
CA VAL A 32 -37.17 -28.87 -0.94
C VAL A 32 -37.90 -27.51 -0.88
N ASN A 33 -37.30 -26.48 -0.24
CA ASN A 33 -37.88 -25.14 -0.14
C ASN A 33 -37.94 -24.43 -1.50
N CYS A 34 -36.93 -24.63 -2.36
CA CYS A 34 -36.91 -24.03 -3.69
C CYS A 34 -37.88 -24.74 -4.64
N GLN A 35 -38.08 -26.05 -4.50
CA GLN A 35 -39.06 -26.80 -5.26
C GLN A 35 -40.50 -26.39 -4.93
N ASN A 36 -40.77 -25.92 -3.71
CA ASN A 36 -42.06 -25.45 -3.23
C ASN A 36 -42.28 -23.93 -3.37
N ASN A 37 -41.46 -23.22 -4.16
CA ASN A 37 -41.49 -21.73 -4.29
C ASN A 37 -41.41 -20.97 -2.96
N LEU A 38 -40.95 -21.60 -1.88
CA LEU A 38 -40.69 -20.93 -0.61
C LEU A 38 -39.32 -20.24 -0.67
N LYS A 39 -39.16 -19.07 -0.02
CA LYS A 39 -37.89 -18.39 0.07
C LYS A 39 -36.85 -19.31 0.71
N CYS A 40 -35.82 -19.65 -0.03
CA CYS A 40 -34.71 -20.46 0.46
C CYS A 40 -33.92 -19.62 1.48
N ASN A 41 -34.04 -19.96 2.76
CA ASN A 41 -33.29 -19.29 3.85
C ASN A 41 -31.78 -19.62 3.83
N GLU A 42 -31.35 -20.60 3.02
CA GLU A 42 -29.98 -21.05 2.90
C GLU A 42 -29.18 -20.24 1.86
N ILE A 43 -29.84 -19.45 1.02
CA ILE A 43 -29.14 -18.53 0.11
C ILE A 43 -28.99 -17.15 0.77
N LYS A 44 -28.24 -17.08 1.83
CA LYS A 44 -27.51 -15.86 2.08
C LYS A 44 -26.52 -15.72 0.94
N ASN A 45 -26.49 -14.55 0.29
CA ASN A 45 -25.47 -14.15 -0.70
C ASN A 45 -24.10 -14.06 0.01
N GLU A 46 -23.64 -15.17 0.55
CA GLU A 46 -22.32 -15.26 1.16
C GLU A 46 -21.35 -15.51 0.03
N ASN A 47 -20.59 -14.48 -0.33
CA ASN A 47 -19.37 -14.68 -1.05
C ASN A 47 -18.48 -15.54 -0.14
N ASP A 48 -18.35 -16.82 -0.44
CA ASP A 48 -17.50 -17.76 0.33
C ASP A 48 -16.03 -17.44 0.12
N ASP A 49 -15.70 -16.61 -0.88
CA ASP A 49 -14.34 -16.27 -1.21
C ASP A 49 -13.78 -15.21 -0.24
N MET A 50 -12.69 -15.56 0.41
CA MET A 50 -11.95 -14.62 1.23
C MET A 50 -11.14 -13.71 0.34
N LEU A 51 -11.45 -12.39 0.37
CA LEU A 51 -10.82 -11.39 -0.49
C LEU A 51 -9.62 -10.70 0.17
N HIS A 52 -9.24 -11.13 1.36
CA HIS A 52 -8.13 -10.52 2.07
C HIS A 52 -6.84 -10.66 1.28
N THR A 53 -6.04 -9.62 1.29
CA THR A 53 -4.95 -9.42 0.32
C THR A 53 -3.62 -9.14 1.01
N ILE A 54 -2.56 -9.75 0.50
CA ILE A 54 -1.18 -9.46 0.88
C ILE A 54 -0.56 -8.57 -0.20
N ILE A 55 0.10 -7.49 0.19
CA ILE A 55 0.88 -6.65 -0.71
C ILE A 55 2.33 -6.64 -0.24
N THR A 56 3.22 -7.26 -1.01
CA THR A 56 4.66 -7.29 -0.72
C THR A 56 5.45 -6.41 -1.68
N GLY A 57 6.61 -5.98 -1.26
CA GLY A 57 7.53 -5.19 -2.08
C GLY A 57 8.38 -4.21 -1.27
N PRO A 58 9.38 -3.59 -1.90
CA PRO A 58 10.29 -2.68 -1.22
C PRO A 58 9.60 -1.39 -0.74
N PRO A 59 10.26 -0.59 0.11
CA PRO A 59 9.69 0.67 0.61
C PRO A 59 9.54 1.68 -0.52
N GLY A 60 8.48 2.51 -0.47
CA GLY A 60 8.27 3.59 -1.43
C GLY A 60 7.72 3.18 -2.80
N VAL A 61 7.42 1.88 -3.04
CA VAL A 61 6.80 1.42 -4.30
C VAL A 61 5.32 1.74 -4.41
N GLY A 62 4.67 2.25 -3.36
CA GLY A 62 3.26 2.64 -3.41
C GLY A 62 2.27 1.58 -2.93
N LYS A 63 2.66 0.68 -2.02
CA LYS A 63 1.77 -0.34 -1.42
C LYS A 63 0.47 0.25 -0.88
N THR A 64 0.57 1.35 -0.15
CA THR A 64 -0.59 2.05 0.42
C THR A 64 -1.50 2.66 -0.65
N GLU A 65 -0.92 3.17 -1.76
CA GLU A 65 -1.72 3.68 -2.90
C GLU A 65 -2.45 2.55 -3.62
N LEU A 66 -1.81 1.38 -3.77
CA LEU A 66 -2.48 0.19 -4.30
C LEU A 66 -3.68 -0.21 -3.42
N GLY A 67 -3.52 -0.22 -2.10
CA GLY A 67 -4.62 -0.50 -1.17
C GLY A 67 -5.81 0.46 -1.34
N LYS A 68 -5.54 1.75 -1.55
CA LYS A 68 -6.60 2.75 -1.83
C LYS A 68 -7.30 2.50 -3.17
N ILE A 69 -6.57 2.07 -4.18
CA ILE A 69 -7.13 1.72 -5.50
C ILE A 69 -8.02 0.49 -5.38
N LEU A 70 -7.55 -0.56 -4.69
CA LEU A 70 -8.34 -1.78 -4.44
C LEU A 70 -9.66 -1.45 -3.73
N GLY A 71 -9.65 -0.62 -2.69
CA GLY A 71 -10.87 -0.20 -2.01
C GLY A 71 -11.88 0.47 -2.95
N LYS A 72 -11.42 1.31 -3.88
CA LYS A 72 -12.30 1.95 -4.89
C LYS A 72 -12.83 0.94 -5.90
N VAL A 73 -11.98 0.01 -6.36
CA VAL A 73 -12.34 -1.03 -7.32
C VAL A 73 -13.40 -1.95 -6.70
N TYR A 74 -13.18 -2.46 -5.50
CA TYR A 74 -14.15 -3.33 -4.83
C TYR A 74 -15.48 -2.63 -4.50
N LYS A 75 -15.44 -1.32 -4.21
CA LYS A 75 -16.68 -0.53 -4.12
C LYS A 75 -17.41 -0.47 -5.45
N ALA A 76 -16.70 -0.16 -6.54
CA ALA A 76 -17.29 -0.08 -7.89
C ALA A 76 -17.89 -1.42 -8.33
N MET A 77 -17.31 -2.53 -7.90
CA MET A 77 -17.81 -3.90 -8.15
C MET A 77 -18.98 -4.31 -7.23
N GLY A 78 -19.36 -3.45 -6.26
CA GLY A 78 -20.43 -3.75 -5.31
C GLY A 78 -20.06 -4.78 -4.23
N ILE A 79 -18.77 -5.09 -4.06
CA ILE A 79 -18.26 -5.98 -3.02
C ILE A 79 -18.21 -5.26 -1.67
N LEU A 80 -17.74 -4.01 -1.68
CA LEU A 80 -17.70 -3.15 -0.50
C LEU A 80 -18.78 -2.05 -0.60
N SER A 81 -19.51 -1.83 0.49
CA SER A 81 -20.58 -0.82 0.52
C SER A 81 -20.04 0.61 0.50
N LYS A 82 -18.94 0.89 1.19
CA LYS A 82 -18.35 2.22 1.35
C LYS A 82 -17.04 2.39 0.56
N GLY A 83 -16.15 1.38 0.59
CA GLY A 83 -14.85 1.39 -0.09
C GLY A 83 -13.83 2.39 0.48
N HIS A 84 -14.06 2.93 1.68
CA HIS A 84 -13.09 3.75 2.38
C HIS A 84 -11.92 2.89 2.87
N VAL A 85 -10.76 3.49 3.06
CA VAL A 85 -9.56 2.79 3.52
C VAL A 85 -9.10 3.38 4.84
N MET A 86 -9.04 2.54 5.86
CA MET A 86 -8.50 2.89 7.18
C MET A 86 -7.11 2.27 7.31
N ILE A 87 -6.11 3.13 7.46
CA ILE A 87 -4.72 2.68 7.63
C ILE A 87 -4.49 2.42 9.12
N ALA A 88 -4.14 1.19 9.43
CA ALA A 88 -3.80 0.75 10.77
C ALA A 88 -2.29 0.65 10.95
N LYS A 89 -1.79 1.16 12.04
CA LYS A 89 -0.43 0.96 12.55
C LYS A 89 -0.50 0.27 13.90
N ARG A 90 0.61 -0.31 14.35
CA ARG A 90 0.67 -1.00 15.66
C ARG A 90 0.04 -0.21 16.81
N PRO A 91 0.30 1.12 17.00
CA PRO A 91 -0.32 1.88 18.10
C PRO A 91 -1.85 2.03 18.00
N ASP A 92 -2.42 1.87 16.81
CA ASP A 92 -3.87 1.98 16.60
C ASP A 92 -4.60 0.73 17.05
N LEU A 93 -3.92 -0.42 17.04
CA LEU A 93 -4.47 -1.73 17.34
C LEU A 93 -4.10 -2.21 18.74
N ILE A 94 -2.86 -2.04 19.15
CA ILE A 94 -2.35 -2.52 20.44
C ILE A 94 -2.55 -1.46 21.53
N ALA A 95 -3.04 -1.90 22.69
CA ALA A 95 -3.25 -1.06 23.86
C ALA A 95 -2.02 -1.03 24.77
N LYS A 96 -2.05 -0.15 25.78
CA LYS A 96 -0.98 0.00 26.79
C LYS A 96 -1.11 -0.96 27.97
N TYR A 97 -2.32 -1.44 28.24
CA TYR A 97 -2.64 -2.24 29.42
C TYR A 97 -3.22 -3.59 29.00
N LEU A 98 -2.99 -4.61 29.82
CA LEU A 98 -3.52 -5.97 29.64
C LEU A 98 -5.04 -5.96 29.53
N GLY A 99 -5.59 -6.82 28.67
CA GLY A 99 -7.04 -6.97 28.45
C GLY A 99 -7.69 -5.82 27.64
N GLN A 100 -6.93 -4.83 27.19
CA GLN A 100 -7.46 -3.71 26.41
C GLN A 100 -7.15 -3.80 24.91
N THR A 101 -6.32 -4.71 24.50
CA THR A 101 -5.92 -4.84 23.10
C THR A 101 -7.03 -5.40 22.24
N ALA A 102 -7.71 -6.47 22.65
CA ALA A 102 -8.82 -7.03 21.90
C ALA A 102 -9.98 -6.03 21.70
N PRO A 103 -10.49 -5.32 22.73
CA PRO A 103 -11.51 -4.30 22.55
C PRO A 103 -11.05 -3.16 21.62
N LYS A 104 -9.79 -2.73 21.71
CA LYS A 104 -9.24 -1.66 20.86
C LYS A 104 -9.14 -2.10 19.41
N THR A 105 -8.61 -3.29 19.18
CA THR A 105 -8.50 -3.90 17.83
C THR A 105 -9.90 -4.07 17.24
N GLN A 106 -10.85 -4.58 18.02
CA GLN A 106 -12.24 -4.73 17.60
C GLN A 106 -12.88 -3.40 17.20
N ALA A 107 -12.72 -2.37 18.02
CA ALA A 107 -13.24 -1.03 17.73
C ALA A 107 -12.64 -0.44 16.43
N PHE A 108 -11.38 -0.77 16.10
CA PHE A 108 -10.78 -0.37 14.83
C PHE A 108 -11.39 -1.14 13.66
N ILE A 109 -11.55 -2.45 13.78
CA ILE A 109 -12.20 -3.31 12.76
C ILE A 109 -13.63 -2.83 12.49
N ASP A 110 -14.39 -2.49 13.51
CA ASP A 110 -15.75 -2.00 13.36
C ASP A 110 -15.83 -0.67 12.56
N LYS A 111 -14.82 0.19 12.67
CA LYS A 111 -14.70 1.39 11.82
C LYS A 111 -14.40 1.05 10.35
N CYS A 112 -13.81 -0.10 10.08
CA CYS A 112 -13.50 -0.55 8.71
C CYS A 112 -14.70 -1.18 8.01
N LYS A 113 -15.84 -1.33 8.67
CA LYS A 113 -17.05 -1.94 8.14
C LYS A 113 -17.51 -1.29 6.82
N GLY A 114 -17.68 -2.11 5.79
CA GLY A 114 -18.00 -1.67 4.43
C GLY A 114 -16.81 -1.11 3.65
N GLY A 115 -15.60 -1.18 4.19
CA GLY A 115 -14.38 -0.63 3.61
C GLY A 115 -13.17 -1.56 3.74
N VAL A 116 -12.00 -0.96 3.76
CA VAL A 116 -10.71 -1.65 3.80
C VAL A 116 -9.97 -1.30 5.09
N MET A 117 -9.55 -2.32 5.82
CA MET A 117 -8.54 -2.24 6.86
C MET A 117 -7.17 -2.48 6.21
N PHE A 118 -6.36 -1.46 6.12
CA PHE A 118 -5.01 -1.55 5.56
C PHE A 118 -3.98 -1.52 6.68
N ILE A 119 -3.27 -2.63 6.89
CA ILE A 119 -2.23 -2.74 7.91
C ILE A 119 -0.88 -2.53 7.23
N ASP A 120 -0.29 -1.35 7.42
CA ASP A 120 1.03 -1.04 6.90
C ASP A 120 2.10 -1.58 7.85
N GLU A 121 3.17 -2.13 7.27
CA GLU A 121 4.26 -2.77 8.03
C GLU A 121 3.72 -3.82 9.02
N ALA A 122 2.82 -4.70 8.54
CA ALA A 122 2.09 -5.66 9.37
C ALA A 122 3.00 -6.58 10.19
N TYR A 123 4.25 -6.79 9.77
CA TYR A 123 5.27 -7.49 10.55
C TYR A 123 5.53 -6.84 11.91
N SER A 124 5.25 -5.54 12.07
CA SER A 124 5.37 -4.84 13.35
C SER A 124 4.35 -5.30 14.41
N LEU A 125 3.25 -5.93 13.98
CA LEU A 125 2.25 -6.53 14.89
C LEU A 125 2.71 -7.88 15.45
N GLY A 126 3.65 -8.54 14.77
CA GLY A 126 4.22 -9.81 15.22
C GLY A 126 5.50 -9.59 16.02
N ASN A 127 5.87 -10.61 16.79
CA ASN A 127 7.19 -10.72 17.42
C ASN A 127 7.75 -12.12 17.11
N PRO A 128 8.90 -12.24 16.42
CA PRO A 128 9.49 -13.53 16.10
C PRO A 128 9.78 -14.40 17.35
N GLU A 129 9.98 -13.75 18.50
CA GLU A 129 10.22 -14.46 19.77
C GLU A 129 8.94 -14.98 20.43
N GLY A 130 7.74 -14.67 19.93
CA GLY A 130 6.46 -15.15 20.45
C GLY A 130 6.09 -14.69 21.85
N ARG A 131 6.86 -13.78 22.45
CA ARG A 131 6.73 -13.35 23.85
C ARG A 131 5.80 -12.17 24.07
N ASP A 132 5.29 -11.56 23.00
CA ASP A 132 4.40 -10.39 23.10
C ASP A 132 2.93 -10.82 23.14
N SER A 133 2.39 -10.93 24.37
CA SER A 133 1.00 -11.29 24.60
C SER A 133 0.00 -10.30 24.00
N PHE A 134 0.35 -9.01 23.94
CA PHE A 134 -0.49 -7.98 23.31
C PHE A 134 -0.59 -8.17 21.80
N ALA A 135 0.53 -8.50 21.16
CA ALA A 135 0.56 -8.82 19.72
C ALA A 135 -0.30 -10.04 19.42
N LYS A 136 -0.20 -11.10 20.25
CA LYS A 136 -1.01 -12.31 20.10
C LYS A 136 -2.50 -12.00 20.23
N GLU A 137 -2.93 -11.27 21.28
CA GLU A 137 -4.33 -10.85 21.48
C GLU A 137 -4.86 -10.06 20.28
N CYS A 138 -4.05 -9.16 19.71
CA CYS A 138 -4.40 -8.39 18.52
C CYS A 138 -4.60 -9.31 17.31
N LEU A 139 -3.64 -10.20 17.02
CA LEU A 139 -3.69 -11.09 15.86
C LEU A 139 -4.82 -12.12 15.96
N ASP A 140 -5.10 -12.64 17.17
CA ASP A 140 -6.22 -13.55 17.40
C ASP A 140 -7.57 -12.82 17.16
N THR A 141 -7.69 -11.57 17.60
CA THR A 141 -8.88 -10.74 17.33
C THR A 141 -9.06 -10.47 15.84
N ILE A 142 -8.00 -10.15 15.12
CA ILE A 142 -8.03 -9.97 13.67
C ILE A 142 -8.47 -11.28 13.01
N ASN A 143 -7.83 -12.40 13.34
CA ASN A 143 -8.08 -13.71 12.77
C ASN A 143 -9.55 -14.15 12.92
N LEU A 144 -10.14 -13.92 14.10
CA LEU A 144 -11.56 -14.20 14.36
C LEU A 144 -12.46 -13.38 13.42
N ASN A 145 -12.22 -12.07 13.33
CA ASN A 145 -13.01 -11.19 12.48
C ASN A 145 -12.86 -11.47 10.99
N LEU A 146 -11.68 -11.89 10.52
CA LEU A 146 -11.48 -12.30 9.13
C LEU A 146 -12.34 -13.52 8.77
N THR A 147 -12.66 -14.36 9.75
CA THR A 147 -13.48 -15.56 9.54
C THR A 147 -14.97 -15.26 9.61
N GLU A 148 -15.39 -14.47 10.59
CA GLU A 148 -16.80 -14.26 10.92
C GLU A 148 -17.43 -13.08 10.18
N LYS A 149 -16.66 -12.01 9.95
CA LYS A 149 -17.16 -10.78 9.33
C LYS A 149 -16.67 -10.66 7.89
N ARG A 150 -17.62 -10.62 6.95
CA ARG A 150 -17.34 -10.55 5.52
C ARG A 150 -17.61 -9.19 4.89
N ASP A 151 -17.95 -8.19 5.69
CA ASP A 151 -18.31 -6.86 5.22
C ASP A 151 -17.15 -5.86 5.23
N PHE A 152 -15.92 -6.35 5.40
CA PHE A 152 -14.70 -5.56 5.24
C PHE A 152 -13.58 -6.37 4.60
N LEU A 153 -12.65 -5.68 3.96
CA LEU A 153 -11.47 -6.24 3.36
C LEU A 153 -10.26 -5.93 4.23
N CYS A 154 -9.47 -6.94 4.57
CA CYS A 154 -8.18 -6.75 5.21
C CYS A 154 -7.07 -6.81 4.17
N ILE A 155 -6.25 -5.78 4.10
CA ILE A 155 -5.04 -5.73 3.28
C ILE A 155 -3.85 -5.58 4.23
N ILE A 156 -2.90 -6.48 4.15
CA ILE A 156 -1.63 -6.37 4.86
C ILE A 156 -0.51 -6.03 3.90
N ALA A 157 0.39 -5.15 4.33
CA ALA A 157 1.53 -4.73 3.54
C ALA A 157 2.83 -4.87 4.32
N GLY A 158 3.91 -5.28 3.63
CA GLY A 158 5.22 -5.42 4.25
C GLY A 158 6.24 -6.08 3.34
N TYR A 159 7.37 -6.47 3.93
CA TYR A 159 8.37 -7.33 3.30
C TYR A 159 7.94 -8.78 3.46
N GLU A 160 8.11 -9.58 2.41
CA GLU A 160 7.66 -10.98 2.40
C GLU A 160 8.27 -11.79 3.56
N ASP A 161 9.60 -11.80 3.67
CA ASP A 161 10.31 -12.56 4.72
C ASP A 161 9.90 -12.11 6.13
N SER A 162 9.70 -10.81 6.32
CA SER A 162 9.28 -10.26 7.60
C SER A 162 7.83 -10.60 7.95
N LEU A 163 6.93 -10.66 6.96
CA LEU A 163 5.55 -11.09 7.17
C LEU A 163 5.49 -12.58 7.53
N GLU A 164 6.27 -13.42 6.85
CA GLU A 164 6.32 -14.86 7.13
C GLU A 164 6.88 -15.13 8.53
N SER A 165 8.01 -14.50 8.89
CA SER A 165 8.70 -14.76 10.16
C SER A 165 8.00 -14.16 11.38
N SER A 166 7.21 -13.10 11.22
CA SER A 166 6.59 -12.40 12.37
C SER A 166 5.07 -12.44 12.36
N PHE A 167 4.40 -12.03 11.26
CA PHE A 167 2.94 -11.92 11.24
C PHE A 167 2.25 -13.28 11.10
N PHE A 168 2.71 -14.13 10.18
CA PHE A 168 2.12 -15.45 9.94
C PHE A 168 2.64 -16.55 10.86
N SER A 169 3.80 -16.37 11.48
CA SER A 169 4.35 -17.36 12.43
C SER A 169 3.48 -17.58 13.68
N PHE A 170 2.64 -16.62 14.03
CA PHE A 170 1.73 -16.72 15.16
C PHE A 170 0.58 -17.71 14.95
N ASN A 171 0.10 -17.83 13.71
CA ASN A 171 -1.05 -18.68 13.38
C ASN A 171 -1.03 -19.06 11.91
N GLU A 172 -0.77 -20.33 11.61
CA GLU A 172 -0.79 -20.87 10.24
C GLU A 172 -2.17 -20.70 9.57
N GLY A 173 -3.24 -20.72 10.35
CA GLY A 173 -4.60 -20.49 9.86
C GLY A 173 -4.80 -19.07 9.34
N LEU A 174 -4.05 -18.07 9.84
CA LEU A 174 -4.16 -16.68 9.43
C LEU A 174 -3.76 -16.51 7.95
N LYS A 175 -2.72 -17.20 7.49
CA LYS A 175 -2.24 -17.12 6.10
C LYS A 175 -3.29 -17.60 5.09
N ARG A 176 -4.07 -18.63 5.44
CA ARG A 176 -5.12 -19.19 4.57
C ARG A 176 -6.28 -18.22 4.29
N ARG A 177 -6.41 -17.16 5.07
CA ARG A 177 -7.46 -16.15 4.90
C ARG A 177 -7.09 -15.08 3.88
N PHE A 178 -5.82 -15.01 3.51
CA PHE A 178 -5.32 -14.08 2.51
C PHE A 178 -5.15 -14.80 1.17
N SER A 179 -6.22 -14.81 0.37
CA SER A 179 -6.26 -15.53 -0.90
C SER A 179 -5.53 -14.82 -2.03
N PHE A 180 -5.34 -13.51 -1.91
CA PHE A 180 -4.70 -12.70 -2.95
C PHE A 180 -3.36 -12.17 -2.48
N LYS A 181 -2.36 -12.27 -3.38
CA LYS A 181 -1.02 -11.73 -3.14
C LYS A 181 -0.59 -10.90 -4.33
N TYR A 182 -0.23 -9.65 -4.06
CA TYR A 182 0.38 -8.76 -5.04
C TYR A 182 1.83 -8.49 -4.66
N VAL A 183 2.72 -8.84 -5.57
CA VAL A 183 4.15 -8.55 -5.43
C VAL A 183 4.46 -7.29 -6.24
N MET A 184 4.90 -6.25 -5.58
CA MET A 184 5.26 -5.00 -6.22
C MET A 184 6.74 -4.98 -6.54
N ASP A 185 7.05 -4.91 -7.83
CA ASP A 185 8.41 -4.88 -8.35
C ASP A 185 9.06 -3.50 -8.16
N LYS A 186 10.37 -3.47 -8.36
CA LYS A 186 11.14 -2.22 -8.43
C LYS A 186 10.73 -1.43 -9.67
N TYR A 187 10.76 -0.12 -9.57
CA TYR A 187 10.54 0.75 -10.73
C TYR A 187 11.80 0.91 -11.56
N THR A 188 11.64 0.92 -12.87
CA THR A 188 12.67 1.29 -13.85
C THR A 188 12.85 2.81 -13.88
N GLY A 189 13.97 3.29 -14.43
CA GLY A 189 14.21 4.72 -14.61
C GLY A 189 13.11 5.43 -15.41
N LEU A 190 12.53 4.76 -16.42
CA LEU A 190 11.38 5.29 -17.18
C LEU A 190 10.15 5.47 -16.28
N GLU A 191 9.84 4.48 -15.47
CA GLU A 191 8.69 4.53 -14.54
C GLU A 191 8.89 5.59 -13.45
N LEU A 192 10.13 5.77 -12.96
CA LEU A 192 10.46 6.85 -12.02
C LEU A 192 10.24 8.24 -12.64
N MET A 193 10.61 8.42 -13.92
CA MET A 193 10.31 9.63 -14.68
C MET A 193 8.80 9.87 -14.78
N GLU A 194 8.03 8.84 -15.13
CA GLU A 194 6.57 8.96 -15.21
C GLU A 194 5.95 9.34 -13.85
N ILE A 195 6.43 8.74 -12.76
CA ILE A 195 6.02 9.09 -11.39
C ILE A 195 6.34 10.56 -11.10
N PHE A 196 7.52 11.04 -11.48
CA PHE A 196 7.91 12.44 -11.34
C PHE A 196 6.96 13.37 -12.10
N LEU A 197 6.66 13.06 -13.37
CA LEU A 197 5.75 13.84 -14.20
C LEU A 197 4.32 13.88 -13.63
N ILE A 198 3.83 12.77 -13.11
CA ILE A 198 2.51 12.72 -12.47
C ILE A 198 2.50 13.57 -11.20
N LYS A 199 3.57 13.55 -10.39
CA LYS A 199 3.65 14.34 -9.16
C LYS A 199 3.69 15.83 -9.45
N ILE A 200 4.50 16.28 -10.41
CA ILE A 200 4.55 17.70 -10.78
C ILE A 200 3.19 18.20 -11.28
N LYS A 201 2.51 17.40 -12.12
CA LYS A 201 1.18 17.73 -12.64
C LYS A 201 0.13 17.79 -11.52
N LYS A 202 0.20 16.90 -10.53
CA LYS A 202 -0.75 16.87 -9.40
C LYS A 202 -0.70 18.13 -8.53
N GLU A 203 0.44 18.81 -8.50
CA GLU A 203 0.64 20.06 -7.76
C GLU A 203 0.55 21.31 -8.68
N ASP A 204 0.00 21.17 -9.90
CA ASP A 204 -0.11 22.23 -10.92
C ASP A 204 1.26 22.79 -11.37
N TRP A 205 2.28 21.94 -11.39
CA TRP A 205 3.58 22.25 -11.98
C TRP A 205 3.68 21.64 -13.37
N SER A 206 4.58 22.17 -14.19
CA SER A 206 4.88 21.66 -15.52
C SER A 206 6.38 21.55 -15.74
N PHE A 207 6.77 20.56 -16.53
CA PHE A 207 8.14 20.42 -16.99
C PHE A 207 8.27 21.06 -18.39
N VAL A 208 9.27 21.92 -18.54
CA VAL A 208 9.60 22.61 -19.79
C VAL A 208 10.94 22.10 -20.27
N GLY A 209 10.91 21.23 -21.27
CA GLY A 209 12.09 20.59 -21.85
C GLY A 209 11.68 19.34 -22.62
N GLU A 210 12.66 18.71 -23.25
CA GLU A 210 12.44 17.46 -23.98
C GLU A 210 12.28 16.29 -23.00
N LYS A 211 11.27 15.45 -23.22
CA LYS A 211 11.05 14.27 -22.40
C LYS A 211 12.19 13.27 -22.47
N ASP A 212 12.83 13.18 -23.64
CA ASP A 212 13.95 12.27 -23.90
C ASP A 212 15.15 12.58 -22.99
N ASP A 213 15.42 13.86 -22.74
CA ASP A 213 16.50 14.24 -21.82
C ASP A 213 16.17 13.87 -20.38
N LEU A 214 14.92 14.05 -19.97
CA LEU A 214 14.46 13.65 -18.64
C LEU A 214 14.50 12.12 -18.49
N GLU A 215 14.10 11.36 -19.52
CA GLU A 215 14.17 9.90 -19.53
C GLU A 215 15.62 9.41 -19.40
N LYS A 216 16.53 9.93 -20.23
CA LYS A 216 17.96 9.60 -20.15
C LYS A 216 18.53 9.90 -18.75
N PHE A 217 18.08 11.01 -18.16
CA PHE A 217 18.51 11.38 -16.83
C PHE A 217 18.07 10.35 -15.76
N PHE A 218 16.80 9.95 -15.76
CA PHE A 218 16.28 8.97 -14.78
C PHE A 218 16.87 7.57 -15.01
N ARG A 219 17.04 7.15 -16.27
CA ARG A 219 17.69 5.85 -16.60
C ARG A 219 19.14 5.82 -16.09
N LYS A 220 19.89 6.90 -16.32
CA LYS A 220 21.29 6.99 -15.89
C LYS A 220 21.45 6.97 -14.37
N ASN A 221 20.47 7.50 -13.65
CA ASN A 221 20.54 7.68 -12.19
C ASN A 221 19.57 6.76 -11.43
N GLU A 222 19.13 5.67 -12.02
CA GLU A 222 18.11 4.76 -11.43
C GLU A 222 18.52 4.26 -10.05
N GLU A 223 19.77 3.88 -9.86
CA GLU A 223 20.32 3.39 -8.59
C GLU A 223 20.29 4.43 -7.45
N ALA A 224 20.20 5.72 -7.79
CA ALA A 224 20.08 6.78 -6.81
C ALA A 224 18.69 6.85 -6.13
N PHE A 225 17.74 6.01 -6.55
CA PHE A 225 16.35 6.01 -6.06
C PHE A 225 15.95 4.69 -5.36
N PRO A 226 16.68 4.23 -4.33
CA PRO A 226 16.39 2.96 -3.65
C PRO A 226 15.02 2.92 -2.94
N ARG A 227 14.40 4.09 -2.67
CA ARG A 227 13.04 4.21 -2.12
C ARG A 227 12.02 4.67 -3.18
N PHE A 228 12.37 4.53 -4.44
CA PHE A 228 11.49 4.73 -5.59
C PHE A 228 10.64 6.01 -5.52
N GLY A 229 9.32 5.86 -5.44
CA GLY A 229 8.38 6.99 -5.40
C GLY A 229 8.61 7.96 -4.23
N GLY A 230 9.08 7.50 -3.08
CA GLY A 230 9.45 8.34 -1.94
C GLY A 230 10.68 9.21 -2.24
N ASP A 231 11.64 8.66 -2.98
CA ASP A 231 12.82 9.40 -3.40
C ASP A 231 12.49 10.42 -4.49
N VAL A 232 11.62 10.05 -5.43
CA VAL A 232 11.11 10.97 -6.45
C VAL A 232 10.39 12.15 -5.80
N GLU A 233 9.64 11.94 -4.72
CA GLU A 233 8.99 13.01 -3.94
C GLU A 233 10.01 13.94 -3.29
N THR A 234 11.06 13.35 -2.71
CA THR A 234 12.18 14.12 -2.11
C THR A 234 12.93 14.90 -3.18
N LEU A 235 13.21 14.29 -4.34
CA LEU A 235 13.80 14.96 -5.48
C LEU A 235 12.94 16.15 -5.91
N PHE A 236 11.64 15.97 -6.08
CA PHE A 236 10.74 17.04 -6.50
C PHE A 236 10.76 18.23 -5.53
N LEU A 237 10.82 17.98 -4.22
CA LEU A 237 10.99 19.05 -3.24
C LEU A 237 12.29 19.82 -3.47
N LYS A 238 13.42 19.12 -3.71
CA LYS A 238 14.72 19.78 -3.99
C LYS A 238 14.67 20.57 -5.29
N VAL A 239 14.02 20.04 -6.31
CA VAL A 239 13.82 20.73 -7.60
C VAL A 239 13.01 22.01 -7.40
N LYS A 240 11.91 21.98 -6.63
CA LYS A 240 11.12 23.18 -6.28
C LYS A 240 11.99 24.29 -5.63
N ILE A 241 12.88 23.89 -4.73
CA ILE A 241 13.80 24.83 -4.06
C ILE A 241 14.80 25.44 -5.05
N GLN A 242 15.36 24.66 -5.99
CA GLN A 242 16.27 25.22 -6.99
C GLN A 242 15.52 26.10 -8.01
N HIS A 243 14.35 25.68 -8.42
CA HIS A 243 13.47 26.47 -9.26
C HIS A 243 13.15 27.84 -8.62
N SER A 244 12.79 27.88 -7.32
CA SER A 244 12.46 29.14 -6.64
C SER A 244 13.61 30.16 -6.69
N ARG A 245 14.86 29.68 -6.58
CA ARG A 245 16.06 30.54 -6.73
C ARG A 245 16.19 31.11 -8.14
N ARG A 246 15.85 30.30 -9.17
CA ARG A 246 15.96 30.72 -10.56
C ARG A 246 14.92 31.76 -10.95
N VAL A 247 13.71 31.70 -10.37
CA VAL A 247 12.57 32.56 -10.76
C VAL A 247 12.31 33.72 -9.78
N MET A 248 13.15 33.89 -8.76
CA MET A 248 12.94 34.83 -7.63
C MET A 248 12.62 36.27 -8.06
N PHE A 249 13.15 36.74 -9.20
CA PHE A 249 12.93 38.09 -9.72
C PHE A 249 12.47 38.06 -11.19
N LYS A 250 11.79 36.97 -11.61
CA LYS A 250 11.33 36.79 -12.98
C LYS A 250 9.81 36.84 -13.06
N ASP A 251 9.30 36.90 -14.29
CA ASP A 251 7.88 37.00 -14.61
C ASP A 251 7.07 35.84 -13.98
N GLU A 252 5.83 36.15 -13.64
CA GLU A 252 4.89 35.19 -13.06
C GLU A 252 4.64 33.97 -13.94
N GLU A 253 4.72 34.14 -15.26
CA GLU A 253 4.56 33.07 -16.24
C GLU A 253 5.58 31.93 -16.11
N LEU A 254 6.74 32.18 -15.50
CA LEU A 254 7.79 31.18 -15.25
C LEU A 254 7.59 30.42 -13.95
N ARG A 255 6.66 30.88 -13.12
CA ARG A 255 6.31 30.18 -11.88
C ARG A 255 5.75 28.80 -12.21
N LYS A 256 6.20 27.80 -11.44
CA LYS A 256 5.83 26.39 -11.63
C LYS A 256 6.26 25.74 -12.96
N LYS A 257 7.13 26.36 -13.76
CA LYS A 257 7.71 25.82 -15.00
C LYS A 257 9.13 25.29 -14.72
N ILE A 258 9.25 24.00 -14.42
CA ILE A 258 10.51 23.33 -14.10
C ILE A 258 11.30 23.08 -15.39
N THR A 259 12.59 23.37 -15.38
CA THR A 259 13.52 23.09 -16.49
C THR A 259 14.44 21.93 -16.12
N MET A 260 15.15 21.36 -17.11
CA MET A 260 16.13 20.31 -16.89
C MET A 260 17.29 20.76 -15.99
N ASP A 261 17.66 22.06 -16.00
CA ASP A 261 18.66 22.63 -15.10
C ASP A 261 18.19 22.61 -13.63
N ASP A 262 16.92 22.91 -13.38
CA ASP A 262 16.32 22.80 -12.04
C ASP A 262 16.36 21.34 -11.54
N VAL A 263 16.10 20.37 -12.42
CA VAL A 263 16.15 18.94 -12.09
C VAL A 263 17.57 18.52 -11.75
N LYS A 264 18.56 18.87 -12.56
CA LYS A 264 19.98 18.53 -12.32
C LYS A 264 20.47 19.13 -10.98
N LYS A 265 20.25 20.41 -10.76
CA LYS A 265 20.62 21.08 -9.51
C LYS A 265 19.89 20.53 -8.29
N GLY A 266 18.62 20.18 -8.46
CA GLY A 266 17.83 19.52 -7.43
C GLY A 266 18.38 18.14 -7.08
N PHE A 267 18.80 17.38 -8.08
CA PHE A 267 19.39 16.06 -7.91
C PHE A 267 20.75 16.13 -7.21
N ASP A 268 21.61 17.09 -7.56
CA ASP A 268 22.90 17.28 -6.86
C ASP A 268 22.68 17.50 -5.35
N LYS A 269 21.66 18.28 -4.98
CA LYS A 269 21.30 18.50 -3.58
C LYS A 269 20.66 17.26 -2.93
N PHE A 270 19.89 16.49 -3.69
CA PHE A 270 19.33 15.23 -3.23
C PHE A 270 20.42 14.18 -2.96
N HIS A 271 21.40 14.09 -3.84
CA HIS A 271 22.49 13.12 -3.74
C HIS A 271 23.53 13.49 -2.67
N SER A 272 23.89 14.79 -2.56
CA SER A 272 24.85 15.25 -1.53
C SER A 272 24.37 14.99 -0.10
N HIS A 273 23.07 15.15 0.17
CA HIS A 273 22.50 14.84 1.49
C HIS A 273 22.53 13.36 1.87
N ARG A 274 22.71 12.45 0.91
CA ARG A 274 22.82 11.01 1.19
C ARG A 274 24.25 10.61 1.51
N LYS A 275 25.23 11.10 0.75
CA LYS A 275 26.64 10.82 1.03
C LYS A 275 27.05 11.23 2.44
N THR A 276 26.53 12.35 2.94
CA THR A 276 26.81 12.79 4.32
C THR A 276 26.16 11.92 5.40
N LYS A 277 25.15 11.09 5.08
CA LYS A 277 24.57 10.14 6.05
C LYS A 277 25.30 8.80 6.08
N ASP A 278 25.83 8.38 4.94
CA ASP A 278 26.57 7.12 4.82
C ASP A 278 28.04 7.26 5.27
N GLU A 279 28.54 8.51 5.36
CA GLU A 279 29.90 8.85 5.80
C GLU A 279 30.00 9.33 7.25
N LEU A 280 28.96 9.15 8.09
CA LEU A 280 29.12 9.35 9.53
C LEU A 280 30.07 8.26 10.08
N PRO A 281 31.30 8.64 10.47
CA PRO A 281 32.28 7.63 10.88
C PRO A 281 31.82 6.94 12.16
N GLU A 282 32.11 5.64 12.27
CA GLU A 282 31.94 4.77 13.45
C GLU A 282 32.53 5.35 14.76
N LYS A 283 33.25 6.45 14.68
CA LYS A 283 33.86 7.15 15.80
C LYS A 283 32.91 7.81 16.80
N ILE A 284 31.63 7.95 16.50
CA ILE A 284 30.66 8.53 17.44
C ILE A 284 29.97 7.45 18.30
N MET A 285 30.05 6.17 17.92
CA MET A 285 29.48 5.07 18.73
C MET A 285 30.31 4.73 19.97
N THR A 286 31.58 5.12 20.05
CA THR A 286 32.48 4.84 21.18
C THR A 286 32.51 5.94 22.26
N MET A 287 31.66 6.96 22.17
CA MET A 287 31.57 8.02 23.20
C MET A 287 30.44 7.83 24.23
N TYR A 288 29.70 6.72 24.13
CA TYR A 288 28.59 6.40 25.06
C TYR A 288 28.64 4.94 25.56
N THR A 289 29.83 4.36 25.66
CA THR A 289 30.07 3.13 26.43
C THR A 289 30.89 3.47 27.67
#